data_2bdbd13e398294c1aa69a2561d7d971c
#
_entry.id   2bdbd13e398294c1aa69a2561d7d971c
#
_cell.length_a   1.000
_cell.length_b   1.000
_cell.length_c   1.000
_cell.angle_alpha   90.00
_cell.angle_beta   90.00
_cell.angle_gamma   90.00
#
_symmetry.space_group_name_H-M   'P 1'
#
loop_
_entity.id
_entity.type
_entity.pdbx_description
1 polymer ?
#
loop_
_entity_poly.entity_id
_entity_poly.type
_entity_poly.pdbx_seq_one_letter_code
_entity_poly.pdbx_strand_id
1 'polypeptide(L)'
;EKNNIKTATYFWIGSEAKINGYRPSIFKEYDGSVLFKSRVDSVVKWLEYPDSKRPRITMLYFSEPDYTGHKYGTSTNEINESIEEMDELLGYIIKQLSSLSIYKKLNILIVSDHGMADVSKDRLIILDEYINIDHFDIIPGPSITGLNLKSELITIKSNSFTKKIKNGSMISRNNIPSKYHYRNNDTPDYILLADEGW
;
A
#
# COMPACT_ATOMS: atom_id res chain seq x y z
N GLU A 1 -5.05 20.45 -6.39
CA GLU A 1 -6.49 20.83 -6.37
C GLU A 1 -6.97 21.33 -7.75
N LYS A 2 -6.77 20.51 -8.78
CA LYS A 2 -7.06 20.85 -10.18
C LYS A 2 -8.52 21.32 -10.41
N ASN A 3 -9.45 20.92 -9.53
CA ASN A 3 -10.89 21.20 -9.65
C ASN A 3 -11.43 22.09 -8.52
N ASN A 4 -10.59 22.86 -7.84
CA ASN A 4 -10.93 23.68 -6.67
C ASN A 4 -11.60 22.90 -5.51
N ILE A 5 -11.38 21.58 -5.44
CA ILE A 5 -11.86 20.73 -4.36
C ILE A 5 -10.79 20.69 -3.27
N LYS A 6 -11.11 21.17 -2.07
CA LYS A 6 -10.22 21.06 -0.92
C LYS A 6 -10.13 19.62 -0.45
N THR A 7 -8.91 19.16 -0.22
CA THR A 7 -8.59 17.81 0.25
C THR A 7 -7.74 17.86 1.49
N ALA A 8 -7.83 16.85 2.33
CA ALA A 8 -7.00 16.71 3.52
C ALA A 8 -6.47 15.27 3.60
N THR A 9 -5.23 15.13 4.06
CA THR A 9 -4.62 13.83 4.29
C THR A 9 -3.91 13.80 5.63
N TYR A 10 -4.14 12.74 6.38
CA TYR A 10 -3.41 12.44 7.60
C TYR A 10 -2.65 11.13 7.38
N PHE A 11 -1.36 11.27 7.04
CA PHE A 11 -0.43 10.15 6.79
C PHE A 11 -0.80 9.23 5.63
N TRP A 12 -1.65 9.66 4.69
CA TRP A 12 -1.88 8.86 3.50
C TRP A 12 -0.59 8.76 2.67
N ILE A 13 -0.23 7.53 2.30
CA ILE A 13 1.04 7.20 1.67
C ILE A 13 1.30 8.09 0.44
N GLY A 14 2.46 8.73 0.42
CA GLY A 14 2.91 9.60 -0.67
C GLY A 14 2.22 10.96 -0.76
N SER A 15 1.27 11.27 0.13
CA SER A 15 0.52 12.54 0.06
C SER A 15 1.32 13.78 0.45
N GLU A 16 2.49 13.61 1.04
CA GLU A 16 3.46 14.67 1.33
C GLU A 16 4.15 15.18 0.07
N ALA A 17 4.25 14.34 -0.96
CA ALA A 17 4.85 14.70 -2.23
C ALA A 17 3.88 15.49 -3.11
N LYS A 18 4.44 16.31 -4.01
CA LYS A 18 3.65 16.91 -5.08
C LYS A 18 3.39 15.88 -6.17
N ILE A 19 2.14 15.57 -6.43
CA ILE A 19 1.72 14.71 -7.54
C ILE A 19 1.25 15.61 -8.69
N ASN A 20 1.95 15.57 -9.81
CA ASN A 20 1.70 16.47 -10.95
C ASN A 20 1.65 17.97 -10.54
N GLY A 21 2.52 18.37 -9.58
CA GLY A 21 2.59 19.76 -9.09
C GLY A 21 1.56 20.11 -8.01
N TYR A 22 0.63 19.22 -7.65
CA TYR A 22 -0.44 19.44 -6.69
C TYR A 22 -0.20 18.69 -5.38
N ARG A 23 -0.65 19.29 -4.28
CA ARG A 23 -0.71 18.70 -2.93
C ARG A 23 -2.12 18.82 -2.36
N PRO A 24 -2.50 18.02 -1.37
CA PRO A 24 -3.68 18.28 -0.55
C PRO A 24 -3.63 19.67 0.08
N SER A 25 -4.80 20.30 0.30
CA SER A 25 -4.91 21.60 0.99
C SER A 25 -4.40 21.53 2.42
N ILE A 26 -4.62 20.39 3.06
CA ILE A 26 -4.13 20.06 4.40
C ILE A 26 -3.44 18.70 4.29
N PHE A 27 -2.21 18.60 4.77
CA PHE A 27 -1.52 17.32 4.87
C PHE A 27 -0.65 17.29 6.12
N LYS A 28 -0.34 16.11 6.60
CA LYS A 28 0.61 15.86 7.68
C LYS A 28 1.74 15.00 7.14
N GLU A 29 2.99 15.40 7.42
CA GLU A 29 4.16 14.56 7.22
C GLU A 29 4.10 13.39 8.20
N TYR A 30 4.53 12.21 7.73
CA TYR A 30 4.39 10.99 8.52
C TYR A 30 5.20 11.05 9.81
N ASP A 31 4.52 10.78 10.91
CA ASP A 31 5.08 10.60 12.24
C ASP A 31 4.35 9.43 12.93
N GLY A 32 5.02 8.27 12.98
CA GLY A 32 4.47 7.06 13.57
C GLY A 32 4.19 7.16 15.08
N SER A 33 4.81 8.16 15.78
CA SER A 33 4.60 8.37 17.21
C SER A 33 3.25 9.00 17.56
N VAL A 34 2.55 9.58 16.57
CA VAL A 34 1.25 10.20 16.80
C VAL A 34 0.18 9.15 17.05
N LEU A 35 -0.46 9.23 18.21
CA LEU A 35 -1.53 8.32 18.61
C LEU A 35 -2.68 8.32 17.60
N PHE A 36 -3.27 7.17 17.33
CA PHE A 36 -4.36 6.99 16.37
C PHE A 36 -5.58 7.87 16.69
N LYS A 37 -6.00 7.95 17.95
CA LYS A 37 -7.09 8.84 18.37
C LYS A 37 -6.80 10.32 18.08
N SER A 38 -5.55 10.77 18.25
CA SER A 38 -5.16 12.14 17.93
C SER A 38 -5.22 12.46 16.43
N ARG A 39 -4.96 11.45 15.58
CA ARG A 39 -5.17 11.58 14.12
C ARG A 39 -6.65 11.77 13.81
N VAL A 40 -7.51 10.96 14.42
CA VAL A 40 -8.99 11.06 14.30
C VAL A 40 -9.48 12.44 14.74
N ASP A 41 -9.06 12.92 15.91
CA ASP A 41 -9.47 14.21 16.45
C ASP A 41 -9.09 15.37 15.52
N SER A 42 -7.93 15.26 14.87
CA SER A 42 -7.50 16.25 13.89
C SER A 42 -8.40 16.27 12.66
N VAL A 43 -8.80 15.10 12.16
CA VAL A 43 -9.72 14.95 11.03
C VAL A 43 -11.10 15.51 11.39
N VAL A 44 -11.60 15.20 12.59
CA VAL A 44 -12.88 15.74 13.08
C VAL A 44 -12.87 17.28 13.09
N LYS A 45 -11.80 17.90 13.62
CA LYS A 45 -11.62 19.36 13.60
C LYS A 45 -11.63 19.94 12.19
N TRP A 46 -11.02 19.26 11.20
CA TRP A 46 -11.05 19.74 9.82
C TRP A 46 -12.46 19.67 9.21
N LEU A 47 -13.25 18.66 9.60
CA LEU A 47 -14.63 18.52 9.16
C LEU A 47 -15.59 19.53 9.81
N GLU A 48 -15.20 20.13 10.95
CA GLU A 48 -15.95 21.23 11.60
C GLU A 48 -15.71 22.60 10.95
N TYR A 49 -14.72 22.72 10.05
CA TYR A 49 -14.47 24.00 9.39
C TYR A 49 -15.71 24.51 8.63
N PRO A 50 -15.85 25.83 8.48
CA PRO A 50 -16.87 26.40 7.61
C PRO A 50 -16.82 25.79 6.21
N ASP A 51 -17.97 25.71 5.53
CA ASP A 51 -18.11 25.03 4.24
C ASP A 51 -17.07 25.48 3.19
N SER A 52 -16.72 26.77 3.19
CA SER A 52 -15.70 27.35 2.32
C SER A 52 -14.26 26.88 2.60
N LYS A 53 -13.99 26.33 3.79
CA LYS A 53 -12.66 25.85 4.21
C LYS A 53 -12.59 24.32 4.41
N ARG A 54 -13.76 23.68 4.57
CA ARG A 54 -13.86 22.25 4.87
C ARG A 54 -13.35 21.41 3.70
N PRO A 55 -12.49 20.41 3.95
CA PRO A 55 -12.10 19.45 2.93
C PRO A 55 -13.32 18.61 2.51
N ARG A 56 -13.43 18.34 1.20
CA ARG A 56 -14.47 17.48 0.62
C ARG A 56 -14.05 16.02 0.54
N ILE A 57 -12.74 15.78 0.52
CA ILE A 57 -12.14 14.47 0.60
C ILE A 57 -11.11 14.51 1.71
N THR A 58 -11.22 13.56 2.63
CA THR A 58 -10.27 13.40 3.73
C THR A 58 -9.79 11.94 3.72
N MET A 59 -8.49 11.76 3.74
CA MET A 59 -7.86 10.44 3.82
C MET A 59 -7.12 10.34 5.14
N LEU A 60 -7.28 9.21 5.83
CA LEU A 60 -6.70 8.93 7.14
C LEU A 60 -6.08 7.54 7.11
N TYR A 61 -4.84 7.42 7.57
CA TYR A 61 -4.07 6.18 7.55
C TYR A 61 -3.74 5.70 8.96
N PHE A 62 -3.79 4.40 9.14
CA PHE A 62 -3.35 3.68 10.33
C PHE A 62 -2.42 2.54 9.90
N SER A 63 -1.37 2.32 10.67
CA SER A 63 -0.33 1.32 10.38
C SER A 63 -0.62 -0.05 10.98
N GLU A 64 -1.65 -0.18 11.81
CA GLU A 64 -2.11 -1.46 12.33
C GLU A 64 -3.29 -2.00 11.50
N PRO A 65 -3.45 -3.31 11.41
CA PRO A 65 -2.69 -4.39 12.09
C PRO A 65 -1.43 -4.85 11.34
N ASP A 66 -0.98 -4.16 10.29
CA ASP A 66 0.15 -4.54 9.46
C ASP A 66 1.46 -4.66 10.25
N TYR A 67 1.79 -3.64 11.07
CA TYR A 67 3.02 -3.65 11.87
C TYR A 67 3.07 -4.84 12.85
N THR A 68 1.96 -5.12 13.51
CA THR A 68 1.84 -6.26 14.44
C THR A 68 1.94 -7.58 13.69
N GLY A 69 1.29 -7.70 12.52
CA GLY A 69 1.35 -8.88 11.68
C GLY A 69 2.77 -9.19 11.18
N HIS A 70 3.53 -8.18 10.78
CA HIS A 70 4.94 -8.33 10.40
C HIS A 70 5.82 -8.81 11.55
N LYS A 71 5.52 -8.37 12.76
CA LYS A 71 6.33 -8.68 13.94
C LYS A 71 6.05 -10.06 14.53
N TYR A 72 4.79 -10.46 14.55
CA TYR A 72 4.34 -11.64 15.28
C TYR A 72 3.74 -12.74 14.40
N GLY A 73 3.39 -12.42 13.14
CA GLY A 73 2.68 -13.32 12.23
C GLY A 73 1.16 -13.16 12.31
N THR A 74 0.45 -13.89 11.43
CA THR A 74 -0.99 -13.71 11.22
C THR A 74 -1.87 -14.59 12.10
N SER A 75 -1.27 -15.49 12.89
CA SER A 75 -2.00 -16.50 13.67
C SER A 75 -1.63 -16.46 15.18
N THR A 76 -1.47 -15.26 15.72
CA THR A 76 -1.04 -15.04 17.11
C THR A 76 -2.08 -14.26 17.92
N ASN A 77 -1.94 -14.26 19.25
CA ASN A 77 -2.82 -13.45 20.09
C ASN A 77 -2.58 -11.96 19.88
N GLU A 78 -1.34 -11.56 19.63
CA GLU A 78 -0.96 -10.16 19.40
C GLU A 78 -1.66 -9.58 18.18
N ILE A 79 -1.81 -10.34 17.09
CA ILE A 79 -2.55 -9.87 15.93
C ILE A 79 -4.05 -9.75 16.21
N ASN A 80 -4.61 -10.68 16.98
CA ASN A 80 -6.02 -10.62 17.38
C ASN A 80 -6.29 -9.38 18.24
N GLU A 81 -5.43 -9.10 19.24
CA GLU A 81 -5.50 -7.90 20.06
C GLU A 81 -5.41 -6.62 19.21
N SER A 82 -4.47 -6.60 18.26
CA SER A 82 -4.33 -5.45 17.33
C SER A 82 -5.57 -5.23 16.46
N ILE A 83 -6.22 -6.30 16.00
CA ILE A 83 -7.48 -6.21 15.24
C ILE A 83 -8.61 -5.67 16.13
N GLU A 84 -8.71 -6.15 17.37
CA GLU A 84 -9.71 -5.66 18.35
C GLU A 84 -9.49 -4.16 18.65
N GLU A 85 -8.24 -3.73 18.85
CA GLU A 85 -7.91 -2.32 19.04
C GLU A 85 -8.31 -1.46 17.83
N MET A 86 -8.15 -1.98 16.61
CA MET A 86 -8.57 -1.29 15.39
C MET A 86 -10.09 -1.22 15.27
N ASP A 87 -10.83 -2.23 15.71
CA ASP A 87 -12.31 -2.19 15.78
C ASP A 87 -12.79 -1.16 16.82
N GLU A 88 -12.16 -1.12 18.00
CA GLU A 88 -12.45 -0.08 18.99
C GLU A 88 -12.17 1.34 18.45
N LEU A 89 -11.06 1.50 17.70
CA LEU A 89 -10.74 2.76 17.05
C LEU A 89 -11.80 3.14 16.01
N LEU A 90 -12.30 2.18 15.25
CA LEU A 90 -13.39 2.40 14.31
C LEU A 90 -14.67 2.86 15.04
N GLY A 91 -15.00 2.21 16.16
CA GLY A 91 -16.08 2.65 17.06
C GLY A 91 -15.91 4.10 17.52
N TYR A 92 -14.67 4.47 17.89
CA TYR A 92 -14.33 5.84 18.25
C TYR A 92 -14.52 6.82 17.07
N ILE A 93 -14.05 6.48 15.88
CA ILE A 93 -14.23 7.29 14.65
C ILE A 93 -15.72 7.56 14.40
N ILE A 94 -16.53 6.51 14.38
CA ILE A 94 -17.99 6.64 14.13
C ILE A 94 -18.65 7.52 15.19
N LYS A 95 -18.30 7.34 16.47
CA LYS A 95 -18.81 8.17 17.57
C LYS A 95 -18.46 9.66 17.36
N GLN A 96 -17.22 9.97 17.03
CA GLN A 96 -16.78 11.36 16.82
C GLN A 96 -17.46 11.96 15.59
N LEU A 97 -17.52 11.24 14.48
CA LEU A 97 -18.17 11.71 13.26
C LEU A 97 -19.66 11.89 13.43
N SER A 98 -20.34 11.03 14.20
CA SER A 98 -21.78 11.10 14.43
C SER A 98 -22.22 12.36 15.20
N SER A 99 -21.30 12.98 15.95
CA SER A 99 -21.57 14.25 16.64
C SER A 99 -21.56 15.48 15.71
N LEU A 100 -21.02 15.33 14.50
CA LEU A 100 -20.91 16.44 13.56
C LEU A 100 -22.28 16.76 12.90
N SER A 101 -22.59 18.03 12.75
CA SER A 101 -23.81 18.48 12.05
C SER A 101 -23.90 18.00 10.60
N ILE A 102 -22.77 17.68 9.99
CA ILE A 102 -22.67 17.21 8.61
C ILE A 102 -22.72 15.68 8.50
N TYR A 103 -22.81 14.93 9.59
CA TYR A 103 -22.71 13.46 9.60
C TYR A 103 -23.57 12.78 8.53
N LYS A 104 -24.82 13.18 8.40
CA LYS A 104 -25.75 12.63 7.40
C LYS A 104 -25.34 12.85 5.94
N LYS A 105 -24.33 13.71 5.70
CA LYS A 105 -23.76 14.02 4.37
C LYS A 105 -22.40 13.37 4.15
N LEU A 106 -21.87 12.68 5.16
CA LEU A 106 -20.58 11.99 5.06
C LEU A 106 -20.76 10.63 4.41
N ASN A 107 -19.84 10.30 3.50
CA ASN A 107 -19.61 8.93 3.05
C ASN A 107 -18.30 8.46 3.70
N ILE A 108 -18.32 7.32 4.33
CA ILE A 108 -17.16 6.71 5.00
C ILE A 108 -16.78 5.46 4.22
N LEU A 109 -15.55 5.41 3.74
CA LEU A 109 -14.97 4.25 3.09
C LEU A 109 -13.85 3.72 3.98
N ILE A 110 -13.88 2.43 4.26
CA ILE A 110 -12.83 1.70 4.97
C ILE A 110 -12.23 0.73 3.98
N VAL A 111 -10.92 0.81 3.79
CA VAL A 111 -10.20 -0.02 2.83
C VAL A 111 -8.92 -0.56 3.46
N SER A 112 -8.48 -1.72 2.99
CA SER A 112 -7.15 -2.25 3.20
C SER A 112 -6.37 -2.12 1.90
N ASP A 113 -5.08 -1.85 1.99
CA ASP A 113 -4.17 -1.79 0.83
C ASP A 113 -3.75 -3.19 0.39
N HIS A 114 -3.62 -4.14 1.31
CA HIS A 114 -3.33 -5.55 1.06
C HIS A 114 -3.80 -6.43 2.21
N GLY A 115 -3.70 -7.73 2.04
CA GLY A 115 -3.78 -8.74 3.09
C GLY A 115 -2.40 -9.15 3.57
N MET A 116 -2.34 -10.18 4.43
CA MET A 116 -1.10 -10.74 4.95
C MET A 116 -1.21 -12.26 5.03
N ALA A 117 -0.11 -12.94 4.75
CA ALA A 117 0.01 -14.39 4.89
C ALA A 117 1.33 -14.75 5.57
N ASP A 118 1.33 -15.81 6.36
CA ASP A 118 2.54 -16.29 6.98
C ASP A 118 3.50 -16.91 5.96
N VAL A 119 4.75 -16.50 6.01
CA VAL A 119 5.86 -17.05 5.24
C VAL A 119 6.73 -17.93 6.11
N SER A 120 7.53 -18.84 5.52
CA SER A 120 8.44 -19.71 6.22
C SER A 120 9.80 -19.74 5.54
N LYS A 121 10.86 -19.88 6.34
CA LYS A 121 12.22 -20.11 5.81
C LYS A 121 12.37 -21.42 5.03
N ASP A 122 11.42 -22.35 5.19
CA ASP A 122 11.38 -23.60 4.45
C ASP A 122 10.67 -23.48 3.10
N ARG A 123 10.03 -22.32 2.85
CA ARG A 123 9.30 -21.98 1.62
C ARG A 123 9.99 -20.81 0.93
N LEU A 124 11.12 -21.11 0.28
CA LEU A 124 11.94 -20.12 -0.42
C LEU A 124 11.97 -20.39 -1.92
N ILE A 125 11.95 -19.31 -2.69
CA ILE A 125 12.24 -19.34 -4.13
C ILE A 125 13.66 -18.79 -4.30
N ILE A 126 14.63 -19.70 -4.58
CA ILE A 126 16.02 -19.34 -4.81
C ILE A 126 16.17 -18.93 -6.28
N LEU A 127 16.32 -17.65 -6.56
CA LEU A 127 16.31 -17.12 -7.92
C LEU A 127 17.42 -17.70 -8.80
N ASP A 128 18.62 -17.96 -8.25
CA ASP A 128 19.77 -18.52 -8.97
C ASP A 128 19.50 -19.89 -9.60
N GLU A 129 18.52 -20.64 -9.07
CA GLU A 129 18.12 -21.93 -9.63
C GLU A 129 17.32 -21.78 -10.94
N TYR A 130 16.74 -20.62 -11.17
CA TYR A 130 15.82 -20.36 -12.28
C TYR A 130 16.40 -19.42 -13.33
N ILE A 131 17.16 -18.41 -12.89
CA ILE A 131 17.72 -17.36 -13.76
C ILE A 131 19.17 -17.09 -13.41
N ASN A 132 19.94 -16.58 -14.38
CA ASN A 132 21.25 -16.00 -14.06
C ASN A 132 21.02 -14.57 -13.56
N ILE A 133 21.14 -14.36 -12.24
CA ILE A 133 20.90 -13.06 -11.60
C ILE A 133 21.86 -11.96 -12.08
N ASP A 134 23.06 -12.32 -12.58
CA ASP A 134 24.01 -11.34 -13.12
C ASP A 134 23.49 -10.61 -14.35
N HIS A 135 22.46 -11.15 -15.00
CA HIS A 135 21.81 -10.54 -16.16
C HIS A 135 20.80 -9.45 -15.80
N PHE A 136 20.49 -9.27 -14.51
CA PHE A 136 19.42 -8.37 -14.08
C PHE A 136 19.88 -7.35 -13.03
N ASP A 137 19.29 -6.18 -13.09
CA ASP A 137 19.20 -5.27 -11.95
C ASP A 137 17.93 -5.64 -11.16
N ILE A 138 18.14 -6.08 -9.92
CA ILE A 138 17.07 -6.63 -9.08
C ILE A 138 16.48 -5.51 -8.23
N ILE A 139 15.15 -5.36 -8.28
CA ILE A 139 14.36 -4.51 -7.38
C ILE A 139 13.73 -5.45 -6.36
N PRO A 140 14.32 -5.57 -5.15
CA PRO A 140 13.86 -6.55 -4.17
C PRO A 140 12.51 -6.18 -3.59
N GLY A 141 11.69 -7.20 -3.31
CA GLY A 141 10.45 -7.09 -2.56
C GLY A 141 10.09 -8.43 -1.95
N PRO A 142 9.29 -8.44 -0.87
CA PRO A 142 9.03 -9.66 -0.11
C PRO A 142 8.24 -10.71 -0.90
N SER A 143 7.23 -10.30 -1.64
CA SER A 143 6.36 -11.21 -2.42
C SER A 143 6.40 -10.92 -3.92
N ILE A 144 6.93 -9.76 -4.30
CA ILE A 144 7.06 -9.29 -5.68
C ILE A 144 8.47 -8.78 -5.86
N THR A 145 9.21 -9.34 -6.81
CA THR A 145 10.55 -8.87 -7.17
C THR A 145 10.54 -8.35 -8.60
N GLY A 146 11.02 -7.12 -8.79
CA GLY A 146 11.23 -6.55 -10.12
C GLY A 146 12.59 -6.94 -10.68
N LEU A 147 12.66 -7.22 -11.99
CA LEU A 147 13.89 -7.60 -12.69
C LEU A 147 13.99 -6.75 -13.95
N ASN A 148 15.03 -5.92 -14.05
CA ASN A 148 15.38 -5.19 -15.26
C ASN A 148 16.57 -5.85 -15.93
N LEU A 149 16.48 -6.11 -17.23
CA LEU A 149 17.61 -6.60 -18.00
C LEU A 149 18.72 -5.56 -18.07
N LYS A 150 19.95 -5.95 -17.79
CA LYS A 150 21.11 -5.08 -18.05
C LYS A 150 21.21 -4.74 -19.54
N SER A 151 21.61 -3.54 -19.87
CA SER A 151 21.55 -2.95 -21.21
C SER A 151 22.23 -3.80 -22.30
N GLU A 152 23.30 -4.50 -21.97
CA GLU A 152 24.04 -5.39 -22.86
C GLU A 152 23.25 -6.65 -23.28
N LEU A 153 22.18 -6.98 -22.58
CA LEU A 153 21.41 -8.22 -22.77
C LEU A 153 20.04 -8.00 -23.41
N ILE A 154 19.66 -6.75 -23.68
CA ILE A 154 18.33 -6.39 -24.24
C ILE A 154 18.06 -7.10 -25.59
N THR A 155 19.09 -7.47 -26.33
CA THR A 155 18.99 -8.20 -27.60
C THR A 155 18.71 -9.69 -27.46
N ILE A 156 18.83 -10.26 -26.24
CA ILE A 156 18.53 -11.67 -25.99
C ILE A 156 17.00 -11.84 -25.97
N LYS A 157 16.50 -12.71 -26.84
CA LYS A 157 15.04 -12.97 -26.95
C LYS A 157 14.44 -13.34 -25.59
N SER A 158 13.43 -12.61 -25.18
CA SER A 158 12.75 -12.72 -23.87
C SER A 158 12.31 -14.15 -23.46
N ASN A 159 12.13 -15.05 -24.42
CA ASN A 159 11.71 -16.43 -24.16
C ASN A 159 12.78 -17.32 -23.51
N SER A 160 14.05 -16.88 -23.46
CA SER A 160 15.14 -17.67 -22.85
C SER A 160 15.19 -17.55 -21.32
N PHE A 161 14.45 -16.61 -20.73
CA PHE A 161 14.44 -16.37 -19.28
C PHE A 161 13.23 -17.00 -18.54
N THR A 162 12.31 -17.62 -19.28
CA THR A 162 11.06 -18.15 -18.71
C THR A 162 11.19 -19.63 -18.34
N LYS A 163 12.07 -19.97 -17.40
CA LYS A 163 11.91 -21.24 -16.71
C LYS A 163 10.66 -21.18 -15.84
N LYS A 164 9.89 -22.27 -15.83
CA LYS A 164 8.75 -22.39 -14.93
C LYS A 164 9.27 -22.36 -13.49
N ILE A 165 8.95 -21.30 -12.76
CA ILE A 165 9.29 -21.16 -11.35
C ILE A 165 8.31 -22.00 -10.53
N LYS A 166 8.81 -22.82 -9.63
CA LYS A 166 7.98 -23.58 -8.69
C LYS A 166 7.51 -22.62 -7.60
N ASN A 167 6.22 -22.68 -7.29
CA ASN A 167 5.57 -21.84 -6.25
C ASN A 167 5.67 -20.33 -6.51
N GLY A 168 5.67 -19.97 -7.77
CA GLY A 168 5.66 -18.58 -8.20
C GLY A 168 5.55 -18.45 -9.71
N SER A 169 5.51 -17.24 -10.19
CA SER A 169 5.44 -16.93 -11.61
C SER A 169 6.31 -15.76 -11.99
N MET A 170 6.94 -15.83 -13.14
CA MET A 170 7.68 -14.74 -13.74
C MET A 170 6.88 -14.21 -14.93
N ILE A 171 6.52 -12.94 -14.89
CA ILE A 171 5.66 -12.29 -15.87
C ILE A 171 6.46 -11.15 -16.52
N SER A 172 6.56 -11.14 -17.86
CA SER A 172 7.14 -9.99 -18.56
C SER A 172 6.21 -8.80 -18.49
N ARG A 173 6.76 -7.57 -18.53
CA ARG A 173 6.01 -6.30 -18.52
C ARG A 173 4.82 -6.33 -19.48
N ASN A 174 5.02 -6.83 -20.71
CA ASN A 174 3.99 -6.85 -21.73
C ASN A 174 2.84 -7.84 -21.44
N ASN A 175 3.10 -8.85 -20.63
CA ASN A 175 2.13 -9.89 -20.27
C ASN A 175 1.45 -9.65 -18.92
N ILE A 176 1.76 -8.55 -18.23
CA ILE A 176 1.08 -8.21 -16.98
C ILE A 176 -0.40 -8.00 -17.29
N PRO A 177 -1.30 -8.71 -16.59
CA PRO A 177 -2.74 -8.58 -16.78
C PRO A 177 -3.21 -7.13 -16.58
N SER A 178 -4.05 -6.64 -17.50
CA SER A 178 -4.56 -5.25 -17.46
C SER A 178 -5.32 -4.91 -16.16
N LYS A 179 -5.94 -5.92 -15.54
CA LYS A 179 -6.65 -5.77 -14.25
C LYS A 179 -5.77 -5.25 -13.10
N TYR A 180 -4.45 -5.41 -13.19
CA TYR A 180 -3.52 -4.91 -12.17
C TYR A 180 -3.16 -3.44 -12.33
N HIS A 181 -3.50 -2.80 -13.47
CA HIS A 181 -3.18 -1.40 -13.77
C HIS A 181 -1.71 -1.03 -13.51
N TYR A 182 -0.79 -2.01 -13.67
CA TYR A 182 0.62 -1.90 -13.29
C TYR A 182 1.56 -1.82 -14.49
N ARG A 183 1.06 -1.86 -15.71
CA ARG A 183 1.87 -1.80 -16.94
C ARG A 183 2.06 -0.37 -17.41
N ASN A 184 3.26 0.19 -17.18
CA ASN A 184 3.70 1.51 -17.62
C ASN A 184 5.21 1.51 -17.91
N ASN A 185 5.80 2.67 -18.21
CA ASN A 185 7.22 2.79 -18.56
C ASN A 185 8.17 2.51 -17.37
N ASP A 186 7.70 2.71 -16.14
CA ASP A 186 8.48 2.51 -14.92
C ASP A 186 8.37 1.07 -14.39
N THR A 187 7.48 0.25 -14.99
CA THR A 187 7.35 -1.16 -14.63
C THR A 187 8.62 -1.92 -15.04
N PRO A 188 9.20 -2.77 -14.17
CA PRO A 188 10.33 -3.62 -14.51
C PRO A 188 10.08 -4.50 -15.73
N ASP A 189 11.14 -4.91 -16.44
CA ASP A 189 11.03 -5.77 -17.63
C ASP A 189 10.33 -7.09 -17.32
N TYR A 190 10.57 -7.61 -16.13
CA TYR A 190 9.88 -8.77 -15.56
C TYR A 190 9.50 -8.50 -14.12
N ILE A 191 8.40 -9.09 -13.67
CA ILE A 191 8.04 -9.23 -12.28
C ILE A 191 7.98 -10.71 -11.91
N LEU A 192 8.52 -11.03 -10.76
CA LEU A 192 8.38 -12.34 -10.15
C LEU A 192 7.35 -12.20 -9.01
N LEU A 193 6.34 -13.04 -9.04
CA LEU A 193 5.31 -13.15 -8.01
C LEU A 193 5.48 -14.50 -7.32
N ALA A 194 5.62 -14.49 -6.02
CA ALA A 194 5.53 -15.71 -5.22
C ALA A 194 4.05 -16.12 -5.06
N ASP A 195 3.82 -17.42 -4.93
CA ASP A 195 2.52 -17.95 -4.51
C ASP A 195 2.31 -17.64 -3.02
N GLU A 196 1.05 -17.66 -2.56
CA GLU A 196 0.72 -17.37 -1.16
C GLU A 196 1.53 -18.23 -0.18
N GLY A 197 2.16 -17.57 0.78
CA GLY A 197 3.00 -18.22 1.80
C GLY A 197 4.43 -18.55 1.36
N TRP A 198 4.85 -18.16 0.14
CA TRP A 198 6.21 -18.38 -0.40
C TRP A 198 7.00 -17.09 -0.49
#